data_1b178d315c189f071d0ba6129bd7f13b
#
_entry.id   1b178d315c189f071d0ba6129bd7f13b
#
_cell.length_a   1.000
_cell.length_b   1.000
_cell.length_c   1.000
_cell.angle_alpha   90.00
_cell.angle_beta   90.00
_cell.angle_gamma   90.00
#
_symmetry.space_group_name_H-M   'P 1'
#
loop_
_entity.id
_entity.type
_entity.pdbx_description
1 polymer ?
#
loop_
_entity_poly.entity_id
_entity_poly.type
_entity_poly.pdbx_seq_one_letter_code
_entity_poly.pdbx_strand_id
1 'polypeptide(L)'
;MARRLSKELGEKGHVIVSGLARGVDTAAHAAALKTGTIAAMASGVDVIYPAENTVLGEEIGRDGGLRISEAPMGMSPQARHFPQRNRIISGLSRAVVVVEAAARSGSLITARTALDQGRDPPATHLRPTCA
;
A
#
# COMPACT_ATOMS: atom_id res chain seq x y z
N MET A 1 -5.08 -12.84 5.93
CA MET A 1 -5.78 -12.57 4.65
C MET A 1 -4.86 -11.82 3.68
N ALA A 2 -4.36 -10.62 3.99
CA ALA A 2 -3.51 -9.83 3.10
C ALA A 2 -2.33 -10.59 2.49
N ARG A 3 -1.55 -11.29 3.31
CA ARG A 3 -0.41 -12.10 2.85
C ARG A 3 -0.80 -13.15 1.81
N ARG A 4 -1.88 -13.91 2.05
CA ARG A 4 -2.35 -14.94 1.12
C ARG A 4 -2.81 -14.34 -0.20
N LEU A 5 -3.63 -13.30 -0.12
CA LEU A 5 -4.15 -12.61 -1.31
C LEU A 5 -3.04 -12.02 -2.15
N SER A 6 -2.08 -11.31 -1.53
CA SER A 6 -0.96 -10.71 -2.24
C SER A 6 -0.06 -11.76 -2.91
N LYS A 7 0.16 -12.90 -2.25
CA LYS A 7 0.90 -14.02 -2.83
C LYS A 7 0.18 -14.58 -4.05
N GLU A 8 -1.11 -14.94 -3.91
CA GLU A 8 -1.91 -15.54 -4.98
C GLU A 8 -2.04 -14.60 -6.20
N LEU A 9 -2.23 -13.30 -5.96
CA LEU A 9 -2.28 -12.30 -7.03
C LEU A 9 -0.92 -12.12 -7.70
N GLY A 10 0.15 -12.07 -6.92
CA GLY A 10 1.52 -11.99 -7.45
C GLY A 10 1.89 -13.19 -8.32
N GLU A 11 1.54 -14.40 -7.91
CA GLU A 11 1.75 -15.63 -8.69
C GLU A 11 0.95 -15.63 -10.02
N LYS A 12 -0.12 -14.86 -10.10
CA LYS A 12 -0.89 -14.62 -11.33
C LYS A 12 -0.36 -13.46 -12.18
N GLY A 13 0.77 -12.87 -11.82
CA GLY A 13 1.41 -11.80 -12.58
C GLY A 13 0.91 -10.40 -12.24
N HIS A 14 0.19 -10.21 -11.13
CA HIS A 14 -0.23 -8.88 -10.68
C HIS A 14 0.80 -8.28 -9.73
N VAL A 15 1.20 -7.04 -10.00
CA VAL A 15 2.06 -6.26 -9.11
C VAL A 15 1.23 -5.72 -7.94
N ILE A 16 1.75 -5.87 -6.72
CA ILE A 16 1.09 -5.40 -5.51
C ILE A 16 1.54 -3.99 -5.19
N VAL A 17 0.60 -3.05 -5.14
CA VAL A 17 0.85 -1.65 -4.80
C VAL A 17 0.29 -1.36 -3.41
N SER A 18 1.11 -0.85 -2.51
CA SER A 18 0.68 -0.47 -1.16
C SER A 18 1.55 0.65 -0.58
N GLY A 19 1.31 1.04 0.66
CA GLY A 19 1.89 2.25 1.25
C GLY A 19 3.01 2.04 2.27
N LEU A 20 3.48 0.81 2.44
CA LEU A 20 4.53 0.46 3.42
C LEU A 20 4.15 0.77 4.89
N ALA A 21 2.88 0.96 5.21
CA ALA A 21 2.40 1.15 6.56
C ALA A 21 2.47 -0.15 7.39
N ARG A 22 2.25 -0.03 8.71
CA ARG A 22 2.18 -1.20 9.60
C ARG A 22 1.00 -2.10 9.24
N GLY A 23 1.13 -3.38 9.52
CA GLY A 23 0.03 -4.34 9.42
C GLY A 23 -0.19 -4.88 8.01
N VAL A 24 -1.31 -4.51 7.39
CA VAL A 24 -1.74 -5.03 6.08
C VAL A 24 -0.70 -4.76 4.98
N ASP A 25 -0.17 -3.54 4.91
CA ASP A 25 0.81 -3.15 3.90
C ASP A 25 2.12 -3.95 4.05
N THR A 26 2.62 -4.08 5.29
CA THR A 26 3.80 -4.88 5.60
C THR A 26 3.63 -6.33 5.13
N ALA A 27 2.49 -6.94 5.45
CA ALA A 27 2.18 -8.31 5.06
C ALA A 27 2.04 -8.48 3.54
N ALA A 28 1.45 -7.49 2.87
CA ALA A 28 1.26 -7.48 1.43
C ALA A 28 2.59 -7.38 0.68
N HIS A 29 3.44 -6.41 1.05
CA HIS A 29 4.77 -6.24 0.44
C HIS A 29 5.66 -7.46 0.66
N ALA A 30 5.74 -7.96 1.88
CA ALA A 30 6.56 -9.13 2.20
C ALA A 30 6.15 -10.37 1.38
N ALA A 31 4.86 -10.56 1.15
CA ALA A 31 4.36 -11.68 0.33
C ALA A 31 4.64 -11.53 -1.17
N ALA A 32 4.79 -10.29 -1.65
CA ALA A 32 4.95 -9.97 -3.06
C ALA A 32 6.40 -9.60 -3.47
N LEU A 33 7.37 -9.69 -2.55
CA LEU A 33 8.78 -9.35 -2.86
C LEU A 33 9.32 -10.07 -4.09
N LYS A 34 9.00 -11.37 -4.24
CA LYS A 34 9.49 -12.19 -5.36
C LYS A 34 8.70 -12.02 -6.65
N THR A 35 7.48 -11.53 -6.57
CA THR A 35 6.57 -11.41 -7.73
C THR A 35 6.43 -9.99 -8.25
N GLY A 36 6.83 -9.02 -7.45
CA GLY A 36 6.81 -7.61 -7.77
C GLY A 36 5.88 -6.81 -6.87
N THR A 37 6.42 -5.75 -6.26
CA THR A 37 5.63 -4.85 -5.42
C THR A 37 6.11 -3.40 -5.55
N ILE A 38 5.18 -2.45 -5.43
CA ILE A 38 5.45 -1.02 -5.47
C ILE A 38 5.03 -0.41 -4.13
N ALA A 39 5.98 0.21 -3.45
CA ALA A 39 5.72 0.98 -2.23
C ALA A 39 5.58 2.47 -2.58
N ALA A 40 4.36 3.00 -2.48
CA ALA A 40 4.13 4.43 -2.56
C ALA A 40 4.36 5.04 -1.17
N MET A 41 5.31 5.96 -1.05
CA MET A 41 5.75 6.49 0.22
C MET A 41 5.18 7.89 0.48
N ALA A 42 4.90 8.20 1.75
CA ALA A 42 4.45 9.51 2.20
C ALA A 42 5.61 10.41 2.66
N SER A 43 6.83 9.91 2.58
CA SER A 43 8.12 10.55 2.87
C SER A 43 8.99 10.57 1.62
N GLY A 44 10.15 11.21 1.68
CA GLY A 44 11.17 11.03 0.62
C GLY A 44 11.51 9.55 0.44
N VAL A 45 11.87 9.13 -0.77
CA VAL A 45 12.17 7.71 -1.07
C VAL A 45 13.37 7.17 -0.29
N ASP A 46 14.21 8.04 0.22
CA ASP A 46 15.37 7.77 1.08
C ASP A 46 15.01 7.70 2.58
N VAL A 47 13.82 8.12 2.97
CA VAL A 47 13.33 8.12 4.35
C VAL A 47 12.26 7.05 4.51
N ILE A 48 12.66 5.84 4.90
CA ILE A 48 11.72 4.72 5.07
C ILE A 48 10.97 4.89 6.39
N TYR A 49 9.64 4.92 6.31
CA TYR A 49 8.74 5.02 7.45
C TYR A 49 7.59 3.99 7.30
N PRO A 50 7.16 3.33 8.37
CA PRO A 50 7.74 3.37 9.72
C PRO A 50 9.12 2.68 9.81
N ALA A 51 9.89 3.00 10.86
CA ALA A 51 11.24 2.49 11.03
C ALA A 51 11.32 0.95 11.09
N GLU A 52 10.27 0.29 11.60
CA GLU A 52 10.17 -1.18 11.62
C GLU A 52 10.19 -1.79 10.23
N ASN A 53 9.79 -1.06 9.21
CA ASN A 53 9.74 -1.50 7.81
C ASN A 53 11.00 -1.09 7.02
N THR A 54 12.05 -0.63 7.67
CA THR A 54 13.30 -0.21 6.98
C THR A 54 13.88 -1.34 6.15
N VAL A 55 14.06 -2.52 6.72
CA VAL A 55 14.62 -3.68 6.02
C VAL A 55 13.72 -4.08 4.83
N LEU A 56 12.42 -4.15 5.04
CA LEU A 56 11.45 -4.46 3.98
C LEU A 56 11.48 -3.41 2.87
N GLY A 57 11.55 -2.12 3.20
CA GLY A 57 11.64 -1.04 2.23
C GLY A 57 12.93 -1.09 1.39
N GLU A 58 14.06 -1.47 2.01
CA GLU A 58 15.32 -1.68 1.30
C GLU A 58 15.26 -2.90 0.38
N GLU A 59 14.69 -4.01 0.84
CA GLU A 59 14.48 -5.22 0.04
C GLU A 59 13.60 -4.94 -1.19
N ILE A 60 12.52 -4.17 -1.04
CA ILE A 60 11.67 -3.75 -2.15
C ILE A 60 12.50 -3.02 -3.21
N GLY A 61 13.36 -2.09 -2.81
CA GLY A 61 14.19 -1.33 -3.75
C GLY A 61 15.29 -2.15 -4.43
N ARG A 62 15.77 -3.21 -3.77
CA ARG A 62 16.88 -4.04 -4.25
C ARG A 62 16.42 -5.24 -5.07
N ASP A 63 15.33 -5.88 -4.68
CA ASP A 63 14.96 -7.22 -5.14
C ASP A 63 13.84 -7.21 -6.22
N GLY A 64 13.82 -6.18 -7.06
CA GLY A 64 12.94 -6.11 -8.23
C GLY A 64 11.58 -5.43 -7.98
N GLY A 65 11.41 -4.80 -6.82
CA GLY A 65 10.29 -3.90 -6.54
C GLY A 65 10.65 -2.43 -6.84
N LEU A 66 9.76 -1.54 -6.47
CA LEU A 66 9.92 -0.11 -6.67
C LEU A 66 9.44 0.68 -5.45
N ARG A 67 10.21 1.66 -5.02
CA ARG A 67 9.76 2.71 -4.09
C ARG A 67 9.54 3.99 -4.86
N ILE A 68 8.38 4.60 -4.68
CA ILE A 68 8.03 5.86 -5.33
C ILE A 68 7.51 6.86 -4.31
N SER A 69 7.76 8.13 -4.56
CA SER A 69 7.23 9.24 -3.76
C SER A 69 7.13 10.52 -4.58
N GLU A 70 6.21 11.38 -4.22
CA GLU A 70 6.14 12.78 -4.68
C GLU A 70 6.89 13.73 -3.74
N ALA A 71 7.28 13.25 -2.55
CA ALA A 71 8.01 14.05 -1.58
C ALA A 71 9.49 14.19 -1.99
N PRO A 72 10.11 15.35 -1.76
CA PRO A 72 11.53 15.51 -2.01
C PRO A 72 12.39 14.62 -1.12
N MET A 73 13.59 14.30 -1.57
CA MET A 73 14.57 13.54 -0.80
C MET A 73 14.80 14.17 0.58
N GLY A 74 14.94 13.34 1.59
CA GLY A 74 15.16 13.76 2.98
C GLY A 74 13.91 14.19 3.74
N MET A 75 12.75 14.26 3.10
CA MET A 75 11.52 14.72 3.75
C MET A 75 10.92 13.65 4.65
N SER A 76 10.77 13.98 5.93
CA SER A 76 10.07 13.15 6.91
C SER A 76 8.55 13.17 6.68
N PRO A 77 7.82 12.07 6.94
CA PRO A 77 6.40 12.02 6.74
C PRO A 77 5.66 12.87 7.77
N GLN A 78 4.56 13.49 7.35
CA GLN A 78 3.60 14.19 8.21
C GLN A 78 2.20 13.59 7.98
N ALA A 79 1.31 13.75 8.97
CA ALA A 79 -0.03 13.16 8.94
C ALA A 79 -0.82 13.47 7.64
N ARG A 80 -0.70 14.68 7.11
CA ARG A 80 -1.35 15.12 5.86
C ARG A 80 -0.83 14.40 4.60
N HIS A 81 0.39 13.86 4.63
CA HIS A 81 1.00 13.22 3.46
C HIS A 81 0.44 11.82 3.20
N PHE A 82 -0.09 11.14 4.21
CA PHE A 82 -0.62 9.79 4.06
C PHE A 82 -1.89 9.75 3.19
N PRO A 83 -2.92 10.59 3.43
CA PRO A 83 -4.06 10.66 2.52
C PRO A 83 -3.69 11.11 1.11
N GLN A 84 -2.77 12.07 0.97
CA GLN A 84 -2.30 12.55 -0.32
C GLN A 84 -1.61 11.43 -1.13
N ARG A 85 -0.76 10.64 -0.47
CA ARG A 85 -0.08 9.51 -1.07
C ARG A 85 -1.05 8.43 -1.54
N ASN A 86 -2.15 8.19 -0.83
CA ASN A 86 -3.09 7.11 -1.13
C ASN A 86 -3.71 7.22 -2.54
N ARG A 87 -3.82 8.42 -3.11
CA ARG A 87 -4.25 8.60 -4.50
C ARG A 87 -3.26 8.01 -5.52
N ILE A 88 -1.99 7.89 -5.18
CA ILE A 88 -0.97 7.26 -6.02
C ILE A 88 -1.20 5.75 -6.02
N ILE A 89 -1.49 5.15 -4.87
CA ILE A 89 -1.80 3.72 -4.75
C ILE A 89 -2.99 3.36 -5.63
N SER A 90 -4.10 4.09 -5.50
CA SER A 90 -5.29 3.85 -6.31
C SER A 90 -5.05 4.15 -7.80
N GLY A 91 -4.32 5.22 -8.12
CA GLY A 91 -4.02 5.62 -9.49
C GLY A 91 -3.17 4.62 -10.26
N LEU A 92 -2.24 3.94 -9.59
CA LEU A 92 -1.39 2.89 -10.18
C LEU A 92 -2.09 1.52 -10.25
N SER A 93 -3.19 1.34 -9.54
CA SER A 93 -3.86 0.05 -9.40
C SER A 93 -4.99 -0.11 -10.41
N ARG A 94 -5.16 -1.32 -10.95
CA ARG A 94 -6.33 -1.68 -11.77
C ARG A 94 -7.56 -1.92 -10.90
N ALA A 95 -7.35 -2.46 -9.70
CA ALA A 95 -8.38 -2.66 -8.69
C ALA A 95 -7.79 -2.40 -7.29
N VAL A 96 -8.62 -1.97 -6.36
CA VAL A 96 -8.23 -1.74 -4.96
C VAL A 96 -8.94 -2.74 -4.07
N VAL A 97 -8.19 -3.41 -3.21
CA VAL A 97 -8.72 -4.35 -2.21
C VAL A 97 -8.52 -3.76 -0.82
N VAL A 98 -9.61 -3.58 -0.09
CA VAL A 98 -9.59 -3.16 1.31
C VAL A 98 -9.71 -4.39 2.21
N VAL A 99 -8.62 -4.77 2.87
CA VAL A 99 -8.55 -5.97 3.73
C VAL A 99 -9.14 -5.70 5.10
N GLU A 100 -8.87 -4.53 5.66
CA GLU A 100 -9.40 -4.06 6.93
C GLU A 100 -9.80 -2.60 6.81
N ALA A 101 -11.02 -2.28 7.24
CA ALA A 101 -11.51 -0.91 7.31
C ALA A 101 -12.20 -0.67 8.65
N ALA A 102 -11.63 0.18 9.48
CA ALA A 102 -12.36 0.83 10.56
C ALA A 102 -13.13 2.04 10.00
N ALA A 103 -14.23 2.44 10.63
CA ALA A 103 -15.14 3.48 10.13
C ALA A 103 -14.48 4.84 9.79
N ARG A 104 -13.24 5.07 10.23
CA ARG A 104 -12.43 6.28 9.96
C ARG A 104 -11.02 5.94 9.47
N SER A 105 -10.84 4.79 8.80
CA SER A 105 -9.52 4.36 8.36
C SER A 105 -9.11 5.02 7.03
N GLY A 106 -7.81 5.21 6.84
CA GLY A 106 -7.25 5.67 5.56
C GLY A 106 -7.58 4.76 4.38
N SER A 107 -7.87 3.48 4.63
CA SER A 107 -8.28 2.50 3.62
C SER A 107 -9.61 2.87 2.95
N LEU A 108 -10.56 3.47 3.69
CA LEU A 108 -11.81 3.96 3.11
C LEU A 108 -11.60 5.18 2.22
N ILE A 109 -10.64 6.05 2.56
CA ILE A 109 -10.25 7.19 1.72
C ILE A 109 -9.69 6.68 0.39
N THR A 110 -8.80 5.70 0.43
CA THR A 110 -8.22 5.07 -0.77
C THR A 110 -9.31 4.41 -1.63
N ALA A 111 -10.24 3.70 -1.02
CA ALA A 111 -11.37 3.09 -1.73
C ALA A 111 -12.25 4.14 -2.44
N ARG A 112 -12.58 5.23 -1.76
CA ARG A 112 -13.36 6.33 -2.34
C ARG A 112 -12.60 6.99 -3.50
N THR A 113 -11.31 7.27 -3.32
CA THR A 113 -10.46 7.85 -4.37
C THR A 113 -10.37 6.92 -5.59
N ALA A 114 -10.31 5.60 -5.38
CA ALA A 114 -10.30 4.63 -6.47
C ALA A 114 -11.60 4.67 -7.29
N LEU A 115 -12.76 4.77 -6.63
CA LEU A 115 -14.05 4.93 -7.31
C LEU A 115 -14.11 6.23 -8.11
N ASP A 116 -13.66 7.35 -7.54
CA ASP A 116 -13.61 8.64 -8.22
C ASP A 116 -12.67 8.62 -9.44
N GLN A 117 -11.67 7.76 -9.45
CA GLN A 117 -10.75 7.54 -10.57
C GLN A 117 -11.26 6.50 -11.59
N GLY A 118 -12.50 6.02 -11.46
CA GLY A 118 -13.10 5.05 -12.36
C GLY A 118 -12.48 3.65 -12.28
N ARG A 119 -11.95 3.27 -11.12
CA ARG A 119 -11.46 1.91 -10.84
C ARG A 119 -12.60 1.01 -10.43
N ASP A 120 -12.43 -0.30 -10.63
CA ASP A 120 -13.39 -1.28 -10.16
C ASP A 120 -13.67 -1.10 -8.65
N PRO A 121 -14.92 -1.26 -8.21
CA PRO A 121 -15.26 -1.08 -6.81
C PRO A 121 -14.41 -2.02 -5.93
N PRO A 122 -13.93 -1.51 -4.78
CA PRO A 122 -13.07 -2.30 -3.91
C PRO A 122 -13.82 -3.55 -3.42
N ALA A 123 -13.18 -4.70 -3.53
CA ALA A 123 -13.63 -5.90 -2.83
C ALA A 123 -13.44 -5.64 -1.32
N THR A 124 -14.52 -5.29 -0.65
CA THR A 124 -14.51 -5.02 0.80
C THR A 124 -14.81 -6.30 1.55
N HIS A 125 -13.86 -6.75 2.37
CA HIS A 125 -14.15 -7.69 3.44
C HIS A 125 -14.29 -6.89 4.74
N LEU A 126 -15.51 -6.42 5.00
CA LEU A 126 -15.87 -5.84 6.29
C LEU A 126 -15.88 -6.99 7.30
N ARG A 127 -14.90 -7.04 8.20
CA ARG A 127 -15.09 -7.74 9.46
C ARG A 127 -16.02 -6.88 10.31
N PRO A 128 -17.19 -7.36 10.74
CA PRO A 128 -17.91 -6.69 11.80
C PRO A 128 -17.00 -6.74 13.03
N THR A 129 -16.56 -5.59 13.51
CA THR A 129 -16.01 -5.48 14.86
C THR A 129 -17.15 -5.82 15.80
N CYS A 130 -17.14 -7.02 16.37
CA CYS A 130 -17.93 -7.28 17.57
C CYS A 130 -17.50 -6.24 18.62
N ALA A 131 -18.50 -5.50 19.06
CA ALA A 131 -18.38 -4.59 20.16
C ALA A 131 -17.95 -5.33 21.44
#